data_8a002f4d3711d12cfc268cf225e6d336
#
_entry.id   8a002f4d3711d12cfc268cf225e6d336
#
_cell.length_a   1.000
_cell.length_b   1.000
_cell.length_c   1.000
_cell.angle_alpha   90.00
_cell.angle_beta   90.00
_cell.angle_gamma   90.00
#
_symmetry.space_group_name_H-M   'P 1'
#
loop_
_entity.id
_entity.type
_entity.pdbx_description
1 polymer ?
#
loop_
_entity_poly.entity_id
_entity_poly.type
_entity_poly.pdbx_seq_one_letter_code
_entity_poly.pdbx_strand_id
1 'polypeptide(L)'
;MRILSTSVFTERSAPWLLAAFIALGAWCLPSTSMALVVPERPTLVVSQPQAHVFKAGTAANVDAQAAQRKPDGVYLNARPAPERSLLWGFKMGMRYFFQSQPDTAPAPGSIAVQALTPAAIAAAPTQTFWRLGHSSVLLKMANGDLWLTDPQFSERASPFSWVGPRRFAPPAISVADLPPLAGVLISHNHYDHLDYDSILQLAPKTAVFLLPEGVDQTVRDWGVAPEKIRTFNWWQSVSASRGMGDKMTVTFTPAQHFSARGLGDRNQTLWGSWLLDDGQAKVYFSGDGGYANHFKTIGDEFGPINMAFLENGAYDK
;
A
#
# COMPACT_ATOMS: atom_id res chain seq x y z
N MET A 1 1.74 -15.57 -33.15
CA MET A 1 0.84 -15.56 -34.33
C MET A 1 0.31 -16.96 -34.54
N ARG A 2 -0.89 -17.21 -34.08
CA ARG A 2 -1.85 -18.20 -34.61
C ARG A 2 -3.08 -18.15 -33.67
N ILE A 3 -4.07 -17.53 -34.20
CA ILE A 3 -5.47 -17.57 -33.79
C ILE A 3 -6.04 -18.91 -34.29
N LEU A 4 -6.80 -19.61 -33.45
CA LEU A 4 -7.75 -20.61 -33.94
C LEU A 4 -9.09 -20.38 -33.23
N SER A 5 -10.05 -20.08 -34.10
CA SER A 5 -11.46 -19.83 -33.84
C SER A 5 -12.27 -21.11 -33.78
N THR A 6 -13.34 -21.06 -32.99
CA THR A 6 -14.72 -21.60 -33.21
C THR A 6 -14.95 -22.99 -33.78
N SER A 7 -15.81 -23.75 -33.12
CA SER A 7 -17.05 -24.18 -33.76
C SER A 7 -18.10 -24.71 -32.78
N VAL A 8 -19.27 -24.17 -32.97
CA VAL A 8 -20.60 -24.52 -32.53
C VAL A 8 -20.98 -25.94 -33.01
N PHE A 9 -21.65 -26.73 -32.18
CA PHE A 9 -22.64 -27.71 -32.68
C PHE A 9 -23.81 -27.87 -31.73
N THR A 10 -24.96 -27.87 -32.37
CA THR A 10 -26.33 -27.82 -31.91
C THR A 10 -26.90 -29.18 -31.49
N GLU A 11 -27.86 -29.09 -30.54
CA GLU A 11 -29.12 -29.88 -30.35
C GLU A 11 -29.25 -31.32 -30.92
N ARG A 12 -29.80 -32.22 -30.08
CA ARG A 12 -31.14 -32.81 -30.25
C ARG A 12 -31.54 -33.80 -29.14
N SER A 13 -32.72 -33.49 -28.57
CA SER A 13 -33.86 -34.39 -28.25
C SER A 13 -33.70 -35.63 -27.37
N ALA A 14 -34.50 -35.62 -26.26
CA ALA A 14 -35.01 -36.77 -25.49
C ALA A 14 -35.92 -37.70 -26.34
N PRO A 15 -36.34 -38.92 -25.88
CA PRO A 15 -37.34 -39.01 -24.83
C PRO A 15 -37.35 -40.29 -23.93
N TRP A 16 -37.99 -40.12 -22.77
CA TRP A 16 -38.86 -41.04 -21.99
C TRP A 16 -38.56 -42.55 -21.89
N LEU A 17 -38.45 -43.11 -20.66
CA LEU A 17 -39.38 -44.03 -20.07
C LEU A 17 -38.88 -44.71 -18.79
N LEU A 18 -39.74 -44.73 -17.84
CA LEU A 18 -40.17 -45.71 -16.84
C LEU A 18 -39.42 -45.81 -15.51
N ALA A 19 -40.28 -45.61 -14.51
CA ALA A 19 -40.08 -45.75 -13.08
C ALA A 19 -39.80 -47.21 -12.65
N ALA A 20 -38.92 -47.34 -11.65
CA ALA A 20 -38.96 -48.47 -10.74
C ALA A 20 -38.70 -47.99 -9.32
N PHE A 21 -39.69 -48.04 -8.47
CA PHE A 21 -39.58 -47.84 -7.02
C PHE A 21 -38.74 -48.96 -6.41
N ILE A 22 -37.62 -48.65 -5.81
CA ILE A 22 -37.01 -49.49 -4.77
C ILE A 22 -36.80 -48.58 -3.56
N ALA A 23 -37.62 -48.75 -2.55
CA ALA A 23 -37.45 -48.20 -1.23
C ALA A 23 -36.28 -48.92 -0.55
N LEU A 24 -35.13 -48.28 -0.43
CA LEU A 24 -34.06 -48.69 0.47
C LEU A 24 -33.88 -47.59 1.53
N GLY A 25 -34.09 -48.01 2.78
CA GLY A 25 -34.01 -47.14 3.94
C GLY A 25 -32.70 -46.34 4.00
N ALA A 26 -32.84 -45.05 3.93
CA ALA A 26 -31.73 -44.15 4.19
C ALA A 26 -31.44 -44.15 5.71
N TRP A 27 -30.37 -44.81 6.09
CA TRP A 27 -29.74 -44.53 7.37
C TRP A 27 -29.16 -43.13 7.28
N CYS A 28 -29.80 -42.15 7.90
CA CYS A 28 -29.20 -40.85 8.19
C CYS A 28 -28.05 -41.05 9.19
N LEU A 29 -26.86 -41.23 8.68
CA LEU A 29 -25.68 -40.98 9.49
C LEU A 29 -25.61 -39.47 9.73
N PRO A 30 -25.47 -38.99 10.96
CA PRO A 30 -25.23 -37.57 11.19
C PRO A 30 -23.93 -37.17 10.46
N SER A 31 -24.04 -36.30 9.48
CA SER A 31 -22.90 -35.64 8.90
C SER A 31 -22.25 -34.77 9.99
N THR A 32 -21.33 -35.35 10.73
CA THR A 32 -20.41 -34.55 11.53
C THR A 32 -19.60 -33.71 10.56
N SER A 33 -20.04 -32.49 10.36
CA SER A 33 -19.24 -31.45 9.73
C SER A 33 -17.99 -31.29 10.61
N MET A 34 -16.91 -31.96 10.25
CA MET A 34 -15.60 -31.64 10.78
C MET A 34 -15.30 -30.21 10.31
N ALA A 35 -15.60 -29.24 11.17
CA ALA A 35 -15.08 -27.90 10.97
C ALA A 35 -13.54 -28.06 10.90
N LEU A 36 -12.98 -27.73 9.74
CA LEU A 36 -11.54 -27.66 9.57
C LEU A 36 -11.09 -26.61 10.58
N VAL A 37 -10.47 -27.04 11.67
CA VAL A 37 -9.80 -26.15 12.62
C VAL A 37 -8.58 -25.63 11.87
N VAL A 38 -8.75 -24.49 11.22
CA VAL A 38 -7.59 -23.76 10.69
C VAL A 38 -6.80 -23.30 11.91
N PRO A 39 -5.56 -23.78 12.10
CA PRO A 39 -4.78 -23.36 13.25
C PRO A 39 -4.66 -21.83 13.25
N GLU A 40 -4.94 -21.21 14.39
CA GLU A 40 -4.74 -19.77 14.54
C GLU A 40 -3.29 -19.43 14.23
N ARG A 41 -3.10 -18.46 13.35
CA ARG A 41 -1.74 -17.98 13.03
C ARG A 41 -1.17 -17.31 14.28
N PRO A 42 0.10 -17.57 14.63
CA PRO A 42 0.74 -16.91 15.74
C PRO A 42 0.62 -15.39 15.66
N THR A 43 0.56 -14.74 16.82
CA THR A 43 0.47 -13.27 16.90
C THR A 43 1.69 -12.64 16.24
N LEU A 44 1.46 -11.62 15.43
CA LEU A 44 2.55 -10.85 14.83
C LEU A 44 3.22 -9.99 15.92
N VAL A 45 4.52 -10.15 16.04
CA VAL A 45 5.37 -9.33 16.91
C VAL A 45 6.16 -8.37 16.02
N VAL A 46 6.06 -7.09 16.30
CA VAL A 46 6.79 -6.03 15.59
C VAL A 46 7.65 -5.26 16.57
N SER A 47 8.96 -5.25 16.34
CA SER A 47 9.90 -4.55 17.21
C SER A 47 9.66 -3.02 17.23
N GLN A 48 10.32 -2.32 18.15
CA GLN A 48 10.45 -0.87 18.03
C GLN A 48 11.40 -0.52 16.89
N PRO A 49 11.23 0.63 16.23
CA PRO A 49 12.16 1.11 15.21
C PRO A 49 13.58 1.24 15.74
N GLN A 50 14.53 0.74 14.97
CA GLN A 50 15.96 0.79 15.27
C GLN A 50 16.69 1.44 14.11
N ALA A 51 17.73 2.22 14.40
CA ALA A 51 18.60 2.78 13.37
C ALA A 51 19.23 1.64 12.54
N HIS A 52 19.22 1.81 11.22
CA HIS A 52 19.86 0.87 10.31
C HIS A 52 21.38 0.93 10.44
N VAL A 53 22.01 -0.22 10.43
CA VAL A 53 23.48 -0.31 10.40
C VAL A 53 23.91 -0.48 8.95
N PHE A 54 24.50 0.58 8.40
CA PHE A 54 24.93 0.61 7.00
C PHE A 54 26.11 -0.30 6.71
N LYS A 55 26.18 -0.78 5.48
CA LYS A 55 27.39 -1.40 4.94
C LYS A 55 28.56 -0.41 4.96
N ALA A 56 29.79 -0.94 5.05
CA ALA A 56 30.98 -0.11 5.00
C ALA A 56 31.01 0.71 3.69
N GLY A 57 31.21 2.02 3.83
CA GLY A 57 31.25 2.96 2.70
C GLY A 57 29.93 3.69 2.40
N THR A 58 28.76 3.13 2.75
CA THR A 58 27.48 3.81 2.52
C THR A 58 27.21 4.89 3.56
N ALA A 59 27.59 4.67 4.81
CA ALA A 59 27.33 5.59 5.94
C ALA A 59 27.91 7.02 5.77
N ALA A 60 28.93 7.19 4.92
CA ALA A 60 29.53 8.52 4.63
C ALA A 60 28.69 9.37 3.65
N ASN A 61 27.66 8.80 3.04
CA ASN A 61 26.79 9.52 2.10
C ASN A 61 25.78 10.41 2.88
N VAL A 62 25.62 11.65 2.46
CA VAL A 62 24.63 12.57 3.02
C VAL A 62 23.21 12.00 2.96
N ASP A 63 22.92 11.23 1.92
CA ASP A 63 21.61 10.58 1.75
C ASP A 63 21.41 9.37 2.70
N ALA A 64 22.44 8.93 3.42
CA ALA A 64 22.40 7.90 4.45
C ALA A 64 22.13 8.45 5.87
N GLN A 65 21.83 9.73 5.99
CA GLN A 65 21.56 10.38 7.28
C GLN A 65 20.07 10.34 7.62
N ALA A 66 19.78 10.38 8.93
CA ALA A 66 18.41 10.61 9.41
C ALA A 66 17.86 11.94 8.88
N ALA A 67 16.53 12.02 8.74
CA ALA A 67 15.88 13.25 8.30
C ALA A 67 16.21 14.40 9.25
N GLN A 68 16.63 15.52 8.68
CA GLN A 68 16.93 16.73 9.43
C GLN A 68 15.66 17.55 9.64
N ARG A 69 15.60 18.21 10.78
CA ARG A 69 14.48 19.07 11.18
C ARG A 69 15.02 20.43 11.58
N LYS A 70 14.41 21.48 11.07
CA LYS A 70 14.72 22.87 11.49
C LYS A 70 14.25 23.12 12.92
N PRO A 71 14.74 24.20 13.59
CA PRO A 71 14.27 24.58 14.92
C PRO A 71 12.76 24.87 14.99
N ASP A 72 12.14 25.32 13.91
CA ASP A 72 10.71 25.55 13.76
C ASP A 72 9.89 24.26 13.55
N GLY A 73 10.55 23.12 13.53
CA GLY A 73 9.92 21.82 13.42
C GLY A 73 9.75 21.28 12.00
N VAL A 74 10.18 22.03 10.99
CA VAL A 74 10.02 21.67 9.56
C VAL A 74 11.09 20.67 9.12
N TYR A 75 10.69 19.55 8.54
CA TYR A 75 11.59 18.57 7.93
C TYR A 75 12.18 19.07 6.61
N LEU A 76 13.39 18.60 6.32
CA LEU A 76 14.13 18.93 5.12
C LEU A 76 14.32 17.70 4.26
N ASN A 77 14.32 17.89 2.93
CA ASN A 77 14.84 16.87 2.02
C ASN A 77 16.36 16.70 2.27
N ALA A 78 16.87 15.50 2.05
CA ALA A 78 18.34 15.24 2.12
C ALA A 78 19.11 16.15 1.17
N ARG A 79 18.48 16.55 0.07
CA ARG A 79 18.98 17.58 -0.86
C ARG A 79 17.96 18.69 -1.03
N PRO A 80 18.40 19.94 -1.05
CA PRO A 80 17.49 21.06 -1.27
C PRO A 80 16.69 20.87 -2.57
N ALA A 81 15.37 21.05 -2.50
CA ALA A 81 14.57 21.21 -3.70
C ALA A 81 14.85 22.59 -4.33
N PRO A 82 14.71 22.74 -5.66
CA PRO A 82 14.80 24.06 -6.29
C PRO A 82 13.84 25.05 -5.61
N GLU A 83 14.36 26.21 -5.23
CA GLU A 83 13.53 27.27 -4.66
C GLU A 83 12.52 27.73 -5.72
N ARG A 84 11.26 27.63 -5.40
CA ARG A 84 10.17 28.10 -6.25
C ARG A 84 9.55 29.34 -5.61
N SER A 85 9.50 30.45 -6.38
CA SER A 85 8.92 31.69 -5.88
C SER A 85 7.44 31.55 -5.53
N LEU A 86 6.94 32.37 -4.59
CA LEU A 86 5.52 32.47 -4.27
C LEU A 86 4.67 32.73 -5.53
N LEU A 87 5.18 33.55 -6.44
CA LEU A 87 4.53 33.84 -7.73
C LEU A 87 4.42 32.58 -8.61
N TRP A 88 5.43 31.71 -8.59
CA TRP A 88 5.37 30.42 -9.28
C TRP A 88 4.27 29.55 -8.67
N GLY A 89 4.23 29.42 -7.32
CA GLY A 89 3.18 28.67 -6.62
C GLY A 89 1.78 29.17 -6.90
N PHE A 90 1.60 30.51 -6.92
CA PHE A 90 0.33 31.16 -7.27
C PHE A 90 -0.06 30.85 -8.72
N LYS A 91 0.86 31.00 -9.67
CA LYS A 91 0.60 30.68 -11.10
C LYS A 91 0.23 29.21 -11.29
N MET A 92 0.92 28.30 -10.60
CA MET A 92 0.60 26.86 -10.67
C MET A 92 -0.77 26.56 -10.06
N GLY A 93 -1.10 27.17 -8.93
CA GLY A 93 -2.43 27.07 -8.33
C GLY A 93 -3.54 27.58 -9.26
N MET A 94 -3.34 28.76 -9.84
CA MET A 94 -4.29 29.33 -10.84
C MET A 94 -4.43 28.41 -12.07
N ARG A 95 -3.32 27.88 -12.57
CA ARG A 95 -3.32 26.91 -13.67
C ARG A 95 -4.12 25.66 -13.31
N TYR A 96 -3.90 25.10 -12.14
CA TYR A 96 -4.59 23.90 -11.67
C TYR A 96 -6.11 24.12 -11.53
N PHE A 97 -6.55 25.28 -11.02
CA PHE A 97 -7.97 25.55 -10.78
C PHE A 97 -8.73 26.07 -11.99
N PHE A 98 -8.08 26.81 -12.89
CA PHE A 98 -8.76 27.57 -13.95
C PHE A 98 -8.37 27.15 -15.36
N GLN A 99 -7.34 26.35 -15.55
CA GLN A 99 -6.95 25.88 -16.87
C GLN A 99 -7.42 24.43 -17.04
N SER A 100 -8.44 24.22 -17.88
CA SER A 100 -8.80 22.87 -18.31
C SER A 100 -7.65 22.31 -19.15
N GLN A 101 -7.03 21.25 -18.68
CA GLN A 101 -6.04 20.51 -19.47
C GLN A 101 -6.82 19.45 -20.27
N PRO A 102 -6.74 19.43 -21.59
CA PRO A 102 -7.31 18.34 -22.37
C PRO A 102 -6.61 17.03 -21.99
N ASP A 103 -7.34 15.93 -21.99
CA ASP A 103 -6.82 14.56 -21.78
C ASP A 103 -6.17 14.30 -20.41
N THR A 104 -6.53 15.07 -19.39
CA THR A 104 -6.01 14.85 -18.02
C THR A 104 -6.71 13.74 -17.26
N ALA A 105 -7.82 13.23 -17.77
CA ALA A 105 -8.57 12.14 -17.16
C ALA A 105 -8.97 11.12 -18.24
N PRO A 106 -8.85 9.83 -17.97
CA PRO A 106 -9.35 8.80 -18.88
C PRO A 106 -10.88 8.90 -18.97
N ALA A 107 -11.42 8.46 -20.09
CA ALA A 107 -12.89 8.41 -20.26
C ALA A 107 -13.50 7.51 -19.15
N PRO A 108 -14.66 7.86 -18.60
CA PRO A 108 -15.33 7.05 -17.58
C PRO A 108 -15.49 5.59 -18.05
N GLY A 109 -15.07 4.64 -17.21
CA GLY A 109 -15.13 3.21 -17.51
C GLY A 109 -14.06 2.67 -18.47
N SER A 110 -13.15 3.51 -18.99
CA SER A 110 -12.06 3.07 -19.88
C SER A 110 -10.94 2.30 -19.17
N ILE A 111 -10.82 2.46 -17.85
CA ILE A 111 -9.88 1.69 -17.04
C ILE A 111 -10.58 0.42 -16.57
N ALA A 112 -10.17 -0.72 -17.13
CA ALA A 112 -10.66 -2.02 -16.69
C ALA A 112 -10.13 -2.34 -15.28
N VAL A 113 -11.03 -2.65 -14.35
CA VAL A 113 -10.68 -3.10 -13.00
C VAL A 113 -11.07 -4.56 -12.88
N GLN A 114 -10.08 -5.40 -12.61
CA GLN A 114 -10.33 -6.78 -12.26
C GLN A 114 -10.74 -6.85 -10.77
N ALA A 115 -11.97 -7.28 -10.52
CA ALA A 115 -12.45 -7.44 -9.14
C ALA A 115 -11.61 -8.47 -8.40
N LEU A 116 -11.17 -8.11 -7.19
CA LEU A 116 -10.40 -8.96 -6.30
C LEU A 116 -11.31 -9.45 -5.16
N THR A 117 -11.20 -10.72 -4.82
CA THR A 117 -11.99 -11.33 -3.73
C THR A 117 -11.09 -11.86 -2.63
N PRO A 118 -11.59 -11.98 -1.38
CA PRO A 118 -10.85 -12.63 -0.29
C PRO A 118 -10.37 -14.05 -0.65
N ALA A 119 -11.20 -14.82 -1.36
CA ALA A 119 -10.87 -16.17 -1.81
C ALA A 119 -9.70 -16.16 -2.82
N ALA A 120 -9.68 -15.21 -3.76
CA ALA A 120 -8.58 -15.06 -4.71
C ALA A 120 -7.27 -14.67 -4.00
N ILE A 121 -7.34 -13.77 -3.00
CA ILE A 121 -6.18 -13.41 -2.19
C ILE A 121 -5.65 -14.64 -1.41
N ALA A 122 -6.54 -15.40 -0.80
CA ALA A 122 -6.17 -16.59 -0.04
C ALA A 122 -5.49 -17.65 -0.94
N ALA A 123 -6.06 -17.92 -2.11
CA ALA A 123 -5.59 -18.93 -3.05
C ALA A 123 -4.30 -18.53 -3.80
N ALA A 124 -3.99 -17.24 -3.89
CA ALA A 124 -2.80 -16.77 -4.60
C ALA A 124 -1.52 -17.26 -3.92
N PRO A 125 -0.45 -17.54 -4.69
CA PRO A 125 0.86 -17.86 -4.14
C PRO A 125 1.38 -16.71 -3.27
N THR A 126 2.34 -17.03 -2.40
CA THR A 126 3.13 -16.01 -1.71
C THR A 126 3.95 -15.19 -2.71
N GLN A 127 4.44 -14.03 -2.29
CA GLN A 127 5.14 -13.08 -3.17
C GLN A 127 4.28 -12.59 -4.34
N THR A 128 2.97 -12.48 -4.12
CA THR A 128 2.01 -11.88 -5.04
C THR A 128 1.68 -10.46 -4.59
N PHE A 129 1.42 -9.59 -5.56
CA PHE A 129 0.94 -8.24 -5.28
C PHE A 129 -0.29 -7.89 -6.12
N TRP A 130 -1.10 -6.96 -5.62
CA TRP A 130 -2.24 -6.39 -6.32
C TRP A 130 -2.20 -4.87 -6.20
N ARG A 131 -2.23 -4.20 -7.34
CA ARG A 131 -2.45 -2.76 -7.36
C ARG A 131 -3.94 -2.49 -7.19
N LEU A 132 -4.31 -1.89 -6.06
CA LEU A 132 -5.72 -1.64 -5.70
C LEU A 132 -6.24 -0.30 -6.24
N GLY A 133 -5.34 0.57 -6.63
CA GLY A 133 -5.61 1.90 -7.18
C GLY A 133 -4.69 2.95 -6.58
N HIS A 134 -4.45 4.03 -7.31
CA HIS A 134 -3.48 5.08 -6.97
C HIS A 134 -2.17 4.45 -6.46
N SER A 135 -1.72 4.81 -5.25
CA SER A 135 -0.52 4.26 -4.59
C SER A 135 -0.80 3.05 -3.67
N SER A 136 -2.06 2.57 -3.63
CA SER A 136 -2.45 1.44 -2.79
C SER A 136 -2.04 0.11 -3.43
N VAL A 137 -1.08 -0.59 -2.82
CA VAL A 137 -0.62 -1.92 -3.23
C VAL A 137 -0.77 -2.89 -2.07
N LEU A 138 -1.48 -3.99 -2.31
CA LEU A 138 -1.54 -5.12 -1.39
C LEU A 138 -0.43 -6.11 -1.72
N LEU A 139 0.38 -6.46 -0.73
CA LEU A 139 1.52 -7.37 -0.85
C LEU A 139 1.26 -8.63 -0.02
N LYS A 140 1.38 -9.80 -0.61
CA LYS A 140 1.39 -11.10 0.09
C LYS A 140 2.84 -11.58 0.19
N MET A 141 3.42 -11.49 1.36
CA MET A 141 4.83 -11.80 1.60
C MET A 141 5.08 -13.31 1.65
N ALA A 142 6.33 -13.75 1.73
CA ALA A 142 6.71 -15.16 1.69
C ALA A 142 6.04 -16.00 2.78
N ASN A 143 5.81 -15.45 3.96
CA ASN A 143 5.09 -16.09 5.06
C ASN A 143 3.56 -16.05 4.91
N GLY A 144 3.05 -15.45 3.81
CA GLY A 144 1.62 -15.26 3.55
C GLY A 144 0.99 -14.08 4.28
N ASP A 145 1.74 -13.27 5.00
CA ASP A 145 1.25 -12.03 5.60
C ASP A 145 0.90 -10.99 4.53
N LEU A 146 -0.18 -10.26 4.79
CA LEU A 146 -0.66 -9.20 3.91
C LEU A 146 -0.23 -7.84 4.45
N TRP A 147 0.43 -7.06 3.61
CA TRP A 147 0.85 -5.69 3.88
C TRP A 147 0.23 -4.75 2.84
N LEU A 148 -0.20 -3.58 3.27
CA LEU A 148 -0.87 -2.61 2.40
C LEU A 148 -0.14 -1.27 2.45
N THR A 149 0.18 -0.72 1.28
CA THR A 149 0.78 0.62 1.17
C THR A 149 -0.29 1.67 0.93
N ASP A 150 -0.14 2.85 1.50
CA ASP A 150 -0.86 4.10 1.24
C ASP A 150 -2.34 3.88 0.89
N PRO A 151 -3.16 3.37 1.84
CA PRO A 151 -4.54 2.99 1.57
C PRO A 151 -5.41 4.22 1.32
N GLN A 152 -5.77 4.44 0.07
CA GLN A 152 -6.72 5.45 -0.35
C GLN A 152 -7.88 4.78 -1.09
N PHE A 153 -9.00 4.55 -0.39
CA PHE A 153 -10.20 3.88 -0.91
C PHE A 153 -11.38 4.84 -1.10
N SER A 154 -11.31 6.04 -0.53
CA SER A 154 -12.32 7.08 -0.73
C SER A 154 -12.40 7.50 -2.19
N GLU A 155 -13.56 8.01 -2.58
CA GLU A 155 -13.81 8.47 -3.96
C GLU A 155 -12.92 9.67 -4.33
N ARG A 156 -12.56 10.49 -3.35
CA ARG A 156 -11.75 11.70 -3.54
C ARG A 156 -10.57 11.75 -2.58
N ALA A 157 -9.46 12.23 -3.08
CA ALA A 157 -8.29 12.60 -2.28
C ALA A 157 -8.47 14.02 -1.74
N SER A 158 -9.26 14.16 -0.68
CA SER A 158 -9.66 15.48 -0.17
C SER A 158 -10.22 15.35 1.27
N PRO A 159 -10.14 16.42 2.09
CA PRO A 159 -10.85 16.47 3.38
C PRO A 159 -12.37 16.54 3.23
N PHE A 160 -12.88 16.78 2.01
CA PHE A 160 -14.29 16.94 1.72
C PHE A 160 -14.75 15.96 0.63
N SER A 161 -15.90 15.34 0.81
CA SER A 161 -16.45 14.34 -0.14
C SER A 161 -16.93 14.96 -1.47
N TRP A 162 -17.09 16.27 -1.53
CA TRP A 162 -17.68 16.99 -2.69
C TRP A 162 -16.67 17.76 -3.52
N VAL A 163 -15.41 17.94 -3.05
CA VAL A 163 -14.37 18.70 -3.74
C VAL A 163 -13.04 17.93 -3.74
N GLY A 164 -12.16 18.25 -4.67
CA GLY A 164 -10.83 17.64 -4.83
C GLY A 164 -10.77 16.51 -5.86
N PRO A 165 -9.58 16.00 -6.14
CA PRO A 165 -9.36 14.98 -7.16
C PRO A 165 -10.20 13.73 -6.91
N ARG A 166 -10.90 13.28 -7.95
CA ARG A 166 -11.70 12.06 -7.93
C ARG A 166 -10.90 10.91 -8.54
N ARG A 167 -11.04 9.72 -7.97
CA ARG A 167 -10.41 8.55 -8.57
C ARG A 167 -11.05 8.21 -9.92
N PHE A 168 -10.24 7.72 -10.85
CA PHE A 168 -10.69 7.41 -12.21
C PHE A 168 -11.40 6.05 -12.32
N ALA A 169 -11.07 5.14 -11.41
CA ALA A 169 -11.64 3.81 -11.35
C ALA A 169 -11.90 3.39 -9.90
N PRO A 170 -12.92 2.54 -9.63
CA PRO A 170 -13.15 2.03 -8.28
C PRO A 170 -11.97 1.17 -7.81
N PRO A 171 -11.80 0.99 -6.48
CA PRO A 171 -10.85 0.01 -5.96
C PRO A 171 -11.21 -1.40 -6.41
N ALA A 172 -10.19 -2.26 -6.62
CA ALA A 172 -10.38 -3.65 -7.02
C ALA A 172 -11.11 -4.49 -5.95
N ILE A 173 -11.07 -4.07 -4.69
CA ILE A 173 -11.71 -4.69 -3.52
C ILE A 173 -12.12 -3.59 -2.55
N SER A 174 -13.19 -3.79 -1.80
CA SER A 174 -13.58 -2.87 -0.72
C SER A 174 -12.70 -3.07 0.52
N VAL A 175 -12.60 -2.06 1.39
CA VAL A 175 -11.92 -2.23 2.69
C VAL A 175 -12.60 -3.29 3.54
N ALA A 176 -13.93 -3.39 3.47
CA ALA A 176 -14.70 -4.37 4.22
C ALA A 176 -14.30 -5.81 3.87
N ASP A 177 -14.07 -6.06 2.57
CA ASP A 177 -13.72 -7.39 2.04
C ASP A 177 -12.23 -7.72 2.16
N LEU A 178 -11.36 -6.75 2.46
CA LEU A 178 -9.95 -7.03 2.70
C LEU A 178 -9.78 -8.00 3.88
N PRO A 179 -8.97 -9.07 3.73
CA PRO A 179 -8.59 -9.91 4.86
C PRO A 179 -7.84 -9.12 5.95
N PRO A 180 -7.65 -9.69 7.16
CA PRO A 180 -6.78 -9.11 8.18
C PRO A 180 -5.37 -8.84 7.63
N LEU A 181 -4.85 -7.65 7.96
CA LEU A 181 -3.54 -7.18 7.52
C LEU A 181 -2.49 -7.34 8.63
N ALA A 182 -1.31 -7.81 8.28
CA ALA A 182 -0.13 -7.76 9.15
C ALA A 182 0.28 -6.30 9.39
N GLY A 183 0.25 -5.46 8.35
CA GLY A 183 0.56 -4.05 8.51
C GLY A 183 0.08 -3.16 7.38
N VAL A 184 0.01 -1.88 7.72
CA VAL A 184 -0.22 -0.76 6.80
C VAL A 184 1.00 0.15 6.83
N LEU A 185 1.50 0.51 5.66
CA LEU A 185 2.66 1.37 5.45
C LEU A 185 2.17 2.69 4.88
N ILE A 186 2.51 3.81 5.52
CA ILE A 186 2.20 5.15 5.01
C ILE A 186 3.50 5.83 4.60
N SER A 187 3.56 6.33 3.36
CA SER A 187 4.73 7.05 2.86
C SER A 187 4.77 8.49 3.33
N HIS A 188 3.64 9.17 3.35
CA HIS A 188 3.51 10.57 3.76
C HIS A 188 2.03 10.94 4.01
N ASN A 189 1.77 12.21 4.38
CA ASN A 189 0.46 12.62 4.86
C ASN A 189 -0.50 13.21 3.82
N HIS A 190 -0.19 13.23 2.52
CA HIS A 190 -1.11 13.74 1.50
C HIS A 190 -2.43 12.94 1.49
N TYR A 191 -3.51 13.56 1.02
CA TYR A 191 -4.86 12.98 1.07
C TYR A 191 -5.03 11.73 0.19
N ASP A 192 -4.22 11.59 -0.83
CA ASP A 192 -4.20 10.44 -1.76
C ASP A 192 -3.30 9.29 -1.28
N HIS A 193 -2.63 9.43 -0.12
CA HIS A 193 -1.82 8.40 0.53
C HIS A 193 -2.29 8.08 1.95
N LEU A 194 -2.79 9.07 2.67
CA LEU A 194 -3.32 8.93 4.04
C LEU A 194 -4.80 9.34 4.05
N ASP A 195 -5.67 8.40 3.78
CA ASP A 195 -7.11 8.59 3.71
C ASP A 195 -7.79 8.24 5.05
N TYR A 196 -8.52 9.21 5.61
CA TYR A 196 -9.18 9.10 6.91
C TYR A 196 -10.11 7.89 7.01
N ASP A 197 -11.06 7.78 6.07
CA ASP A 197 -12.06 6.71 6.11
C ASP A 197 -11.44 5.33 5.92
N SER A 198 -10.41 5.24 5.07
CA SER A 198 -9.65 4.00 4.87
C SER A 198 -8.93 3.57 6.15
N ILE A 199 -8.24 4.48 6.83
CA ILE A 199 -7.52 4.18 8.07
C ILE A 199 -8.48 3.70 9.14
N LEU A 200 -9.63 4.37 9.34
CA LEU A 200 -10.61 3.97 10.35
C LEU A 200 -11.20 2.58 10.10
N GLN A 201 -11.53 2.28 8.85
CA GLN A 201 -12.06 0.97 8.48
C GLN A 201 -11.01 -0.14 8.57
N LEU A 202 -9.73 0.17 8.34
CA LEU A 202 -8.61 -0.76 8.44
C LEU A 202 -8.16 -1.01 9.88
N ALA A 203 -8.31 -0.04 10.78
CA ALA A 203 -7.80 -0.11 12.15
C ALA A 203 -8.19 -1.39 12.92
N PRO A 204 -9.44 -1.90 12.86
CA PRO A 204 -9.82 -3.13 13.56
C PRO A 204 -9.11 -4.38 13.04
N LYS A 205 -8.79 -4.44 11.75
CA LYS A 205 -8.24 -5.61 11.06
C LYS A 205 -6.74 -5.51 10.74
N THR A 206 -6.06 -4.44 11.18
CA THR A 206 -4.61 -4.23 11.00
C THR A 206 -3.87 -4.46 12.29
N ALA A 207 -2.80 -5.27 12.26
CA ALA A 207 -1.98 -5.53 13.43
C ALA A 207 -1.07 -4.34 13.77
N VAL A 208 -0.46 -3.69 12.77
CA VAL A 208 0.44 -2.55 12.97
C VAL A 208 0.34 -1.52 11.85
N PHE A 209 0.48 -0.24 12.19
CA PHE A 209 0.65 0.88 11.27
C PHE A 209 2.09 1.38 11.37
N LEU A 210 2.81 1.42 10.25
CA LEU A 210 4.15 1.95 10.16
C LEU A 210 4.08 3.32 9.50
N LEU A 211 4.43 4.36 10.24
CA LEU A 211 4.15 5.75 9.91
C LEU A 211 5.42 6.61 9.98
N PRO A 212 5.58 7.61 9.11
CA PRO A 212 6.62 8.62 9.30
C PRO A 212 6.42 9.45 10.55
N GLU A 213 7.49 10.01 11.11
CA GLU A 213 7.43 10.95 12.23
C GLU A 213 6.45 12.10 11.98
N GLY A 214 5.60 12.38 12.96
CA GLY A 214 4.55 13.40 12.94
C GLY A 214 3.22 12.95 12.34
N VAL A 215 3.21 11.90 11.48
CA VAL A 215 1.96 11.31 10.96
C VAL A 215 1.24 10.51 12.04
N ASP A 216 1.97 9.97 13.00
CA ASP A 216 1.44 9.18 14.10
C ASP A 216 0.44 9.96 14.95
N GLN A 217 0.68 11.26 15.19
CA GLN A 217 -0.27 12.09 15.92
C GLN A 217 -1.62 12.16 15.22
N THR A 218 -1.62 12.42 13.91
CA THR A 218 -2.84 12.45 13.09
C THR A 218 -3.64 11.14 13.18
N VAL A 219 -2.94 10.01 13.07
CA VAL A 219 -3.57 8.68 13.09
C VAL A 219 -4.09 8.32 14.48
N ARG A 220 -3.41 8.75 15.57
CA ARG A 220 -3.89 8.64 16.95
C ARG A 220 -5.14 9.48 17.19
N ASP A 221 -5.16 10.72 16.71
CA ASP A 221 -6.30 11.63 16.84
C ASP A 221 -7.53 11.06 16.09
N TRP A 222 -7.32 10.22 15.09
CA TRP A 222 -8.38 9.49 14.41
C TRP A 222 -8.85 8.24 15.18
N GLY A 223 -8.21 7.88 16.30
CA GLY A 223 -8.63 6.80 17.19
C GLY A 223 -7.95 5.46 16.95
N VAL A 224 -6.85 5.42 16.18
CA VAL A 224 -6.02 4.20 16.09
C VAL A 224 -5.26 4.01 17.39
N ALA A 225 -5.38 2.81 17.97
CA ALA A 225 -4.77 2.45 19.25
C ALA A 225 -3.23 2.61 19.19
N PRO A 226 -2.62 3.31 20.16
CA PRO A 226 -1.19 3.64 20.16
C PRO A 226 -0.27 2.41 20.06
N GLU A 227 -0.67 1.29 20.64
CA GLU A 227 0.11 0.03 20.59
C GLU A 227 0.22 -0.54 19.18
N LYS A 228 -0.68 -0.17 18.28
CA LYS A 228 -0.63 -0.55 16.86
C LYS A 228 0.28 0.36 16.03
N ILE A 229 0.83 1.42 16.58
CA ILE A 229 1.59 2.42 15.82
C ILE A 229 3.09 2.24 16.06
N ARG A 230 3.87 2.31 14.96
CA ARG A 230 5.33 2.46 14.97
C ARG A 230 5.69 3.66 14.11
N THR A 231 6.49 4.57 14.66
CA THR A 231 6.86 5.85 14.04
C THR A 231 8.32 5.82 13.62
N PHE A 232 8.62 6.31 12.43
CA PHE A 232 9.94 6.15 11.80
C PHE A 232 10.55 7.48 11.38
N ASN A 233 11.84 7.61 11.64
CA ASN A 233 12.73 8.47 10.89
C ASN A 233 13.39 7.70 9.75
N TRP A 234 14.00 8.39 8.77
CA TRP A 234 14.74 7.73 7.69
C TRP A 234 15.79 6.78 8.23
N TRP A 235 15.97 5.67 7.53
CA TRP A 235 16.90 4.60 7.85
C TRP A 235 16.63 3.91 9.19
N GLN A 236 15.40 3.96 9.65
CA GLN A 236 14.98 3.12 10.76
C GLN A 236 14.25 1.88 10.23
N SER A 237 14.47 0.77 10.92
CA SER A 237 13.92 -0.54 10.57
C SER A 237 13.22 -1.17 11.75
N VAL A 238 12.21 -1.99 11.46
CA VAL A 238 11.60 -2.92 12.40
C VAL A 238 11.76 -4.34 11.91
N SER A 239 11.76 -5.27 12.86
CA SER A 239 11.61 -6.70 12.58
C SER A 239 10.16 -7.08 12.87
N ALA A 240 9.51 -7.75 11.93
CA ALA A 240 8.18 -8.32 12.07
C ALA A 240 8.30 -9.85 11.97
N SER A 241 7.68 -10.59 12.92
CA SER A 241 7.79 -12.04 13.00
C SER A 241 6.57 -12.67 13.67
N ARG A 242 6.20 -13.88 13.24
CA ARG A 242 5.19 -14.72 13.88
C ARG A 242 5.81 -15.94 14.57
N GLY A 243 7.13 -16.04 14.61
CA GLY A 243 7.85 -17.14 15.24
C GLY A 243 9.23 -17.36 14.64
N MET A 244 9.88 -18.46 15.05
CA MET A 244 11.22 -18.80 14.56
C MET A 244 11.21 -19.09 13.06
N GLY A 245 12.16 -18.49 12.33
CA GLY A 245 12.30 -18.65 10.87
C GLY A 245 11.39 -17.75 10.02
N ASP A 246 10.48 -17.00 10.65
CA ASP A 246 9.57 -16.09 9.99
C ASP A 246 9.93 -14.64 10.38
N LYS A 247 10.97 -14.12 9.79
CA LYS A 247 11.43 -12.76 10.07
C LYS A 247 11.42 -11.92 8.79
N MET A 248 10.66 -10.84 8.84
CA MET A 248 10.67 -9.78 7.83
C MET A 248 11.27 -8.51 8.42
N THR A 249 12.08 -7.80 7.67
CA THR A 249 12.58 -6.48 8.02
C THR A 249 11.86 -5.45 7.16
N VAL A 250 11.33 -4.41 7.79
CA VAL A 250 10.73 -3.25 7.10
C VAL A 250 11.53 -2.02 7.45
N THR A 251 12.06 -1.35 6.42
CA THR A 251 12.91 -0.17 6.56
C THR A 251 12.23 1.03 5.93
N PHE A 252 12.21 2.15 6.67
CA PHE A 252 11.78 3.43 6.14
C PHE A 252 12.98 4.17 5.56
N THR A 253 12.89 4.56 4.30
CA THR A 253 14.00 5.15 3.54
C THR A 253 13.64 6.53 3.00
N PRO A 254 14.62 7.40 2.67
CA PRO A 254 14.37 8.74 2.16
C PRO A 254 13.57 8.75 0.85
N ALA A 255 12.85 9.86 0.63
CA ALA A 255 12.30 10.24 -0.66
C ALA A 255 12.50 11.75 -0.87
N GLN A 256 12.54 12.19 -2.12
CA GLN A 256 12.63 13.62 -2.48
C GLN A 256 11.21 14.16 -2.68
N HIS A 257 10.55 14.55 -1.58
CA HIS A 257 9.14 14.94 -1.60
C HIS A 257 8.85 16.05 -0.58
N PHE A 258 7.61 16.15 -0.13
CA PHE A 258 7.15 17.06 0.91
C PHE A 258 5.89 16.52 1.58
N SER A 259 5.51 17.11 2.70
CA SER A 259 4.24 16.82 3.37
C SER A 259 3.39 18.08 3.51
N ALA A 260 2.07 17.94 3.42
CA ALA A 260 1.08 18.97 3.72
C ALA A 260 -0.33 18.38 3.71
N ARG A 261 -1.17 18.76 4.67
CA ARG A 261 -2.63 18.49 4.65
C ARG A 261 -3.46 19.76 4.84
N GLY A 262 -2.87 20.80 5.40
CA GLY A 262 -3.49 22.10 5.66
C GLY A 262 -2.73 23.25 5.01
N LEU A 263 -3.15 24.46 5.34
CA LEU A 263 -2.54 25.68 4.77
C LEU A 263 -1.20 26.05 5.44
N GLY A 264 -0.92 25.54 6.63
CA GLY A 264 0.23 25.97 7.41
C GLY A 264 1.13 24.82 7.92
N ASP A 265 0.89 23.60 7.49
CA ASP A 265 1.56 22.40 8.02
C ASP A 265 2.61 21.79 7.08
N ARG A 266 3.01 22.55 6.05
CA ARG A 266 4.00 22.07 5.06
C ARG A 266 5.27 21.59 5.76
N ASN A 267 5.66 20.34 5.47
CA ASN A 267 6.84 19.68 5.99
C ASN A 267 6.89 19.54 7.52
N GLN A 268 5.76 19.64 8.22
CA GLN A 268 5.70 19.40 9.66
C GLN A 268 5.65 17.91 10.02
N THR A 269 5.34 17.05 9.06
CA THR A 269 5.49 15.60 9.17
C THR A 269 6.55 15.12 8.18
N LEU A 270 7.16 13.97 8.49
CA LEU A 270 8.15 13.37 7.61
C LEU A 270 7.47 12.65 6.43
N TRP A 271 8.23 12.38 5.39
CA TRP A 271 7.86 11.58 4.20
C TRP A 271 8.99 10.62 3.87
N GLY A 272 8.68 9.58 3.09
CA GLY A 272 9.72 8.63 2.67
C GLY A 272 9.16 7.47 1.85
N SER A 273 9.97 6.47 1.74
CA SER A 273 9.71 5.24 0.99
C SER A 273 9.92 4.03 1.90
N TRP A 274 9.47 2.86 1.47
CA TRP A 274 9.53 1.64 2.26
C TRP A 274 10.28 0.53 1.53
N LEU A 275 11.13 -0.19 2.23
CA LEU A 275 11.75 -1.42 1.80
C LEU A 275 11.29 -2.57 2.72
N LEU A 276 10.71 -3.61 2.14
CA LEU A 276 10.33 -4.83 2.81
C LEU A 276 11.27 -5.94 2.37
N ASP A 277 11.91 -6.63 3.32
CA ASP A 277 12.81 -7.75 3.07
C ASP A 277 12.32 -8.95 3.91
N ASP A 278 11.79 -9.98 3.26
CA ASP A 278 11.30 -11.20 3.91
C ASP A 278 12.34 -12.36 3.88
N GLY A 279 13.56 -12.04 3.50
CA GLY A 279 14.65 -12.99 3.37
C GLY A 279 14.64 -13.80 2.07
N GLN A 280 13.55 -13.77 1.31
CA GLN A 280 13.44 -14.40 -0.02
C GLN A 280 13.35 -13.35 -1.13
N ALA A 281 12.65 -12.25 -0.86
CA ALA A 281 12.50 -11.14 -1.79
C ALA A 281 12.57 -9.79 -1.08
N LYS A 282 13.05 -8.80 -1.80
CA LYS A 282 13.04 -7.39 -1.40
C LYS A 282 12.07 -6.62 -2.28
N VAL A 283 11.12 -5.96 -1.63
CA VAL A 283 10.11 -5.14 -2.29
C VAL A 283 10.34 -3.68 -1.87
N TYR A 284 10.50 -2.80 -2.85
CA TYR A 284 10.63 -1.37 -2.62
C TYR A 284 9.37 -0.63 -3.07
N PHE A 285 8.86 0.24 -2.21
CA PHE A 285 7.75 1.14 -2.49
C PHE A 285 8.21 2.58 -2.30
N SER A 286 8.25 3.36 -3.40
CA SER A 286 8.83 4.71 -3.37
C SER A 286 7.96 5.73 -2.63
N GLY A 287 6.65 5.47 -2.45
CA GLY A 287 5.73 6.56 -2.20
C GLY A 287 5.81 7.57 -3.35
N ASP A 288 5.53 8.83 -3.06
CA ASP A 288 5.75 9.92 -4.00
C ASP A 288 7.14 10.52 -3.83
N GLY A 289 7.75 10.88 -4.95
CA GLY A 289 9.03 11.56 -4.89
C GLY A 289 9.76 11.67 -6.22
N GLY A 290 10.42 12.82 -6.40
CA GLY A 290 11.29 13.05 -7.55
C GLY A 290 12.56 12.20 -7.51
N TYR A 291 13.17 12.02 -8.67
CA TYR A 291 14.45 11.33 -8.77
C TYR A 291 15.57 12.11 -8.05
N ALA A 292 16.30 11.43 -7.15
CA ALA A 292 17.46 11.96 -6.45
C ALA A 292 18.41 10.81 -6.06
N ASN A 293 19.53 11.15 -5.43
CA ASN A 293 20.57 10.18 -5.10
C ASN A 293 20.13 9.10 -4.09
N HIS A 294 19.04 9.34 -3.35
CA HIS A 294 18.54 8.34 -2.42
C HIS A 294 18.27 6.99 -3.10
N PHE A 295 17.81 6.97 -4.36
CA PHE A 295 17.66 5.72 -5.11
C PHE A 295 18.96 4.94 -5.25
N LYS A 296 20.07 5.67 -5.54
CA LYS A 296 21.39 5.05 -5.62
C LYS A 296 21.82 4.52 -4.25
N THR A 297 21.67 5.32 -3.20
CA THR A 297 22.04 4.93 -1.84
C THR A 297 21.25 3.69 -1.37
N ILE A 298 19.92 3.65 -1.64
CA ILE A 298 19.07 2.51 -1.34
C ILE A 298 19.51 1.27 -2.13
N GLY A 299 19.83 1.44 -3.42
CA GLY A 299 20.32 0.36 -4.28
C GLY A 299 21.67 -0.21 -3.83
N ASP A 300 22.61 0.66 -3.45
CA ASP A 300 23.93 0.25 -2.94
C ASP A 300 23.79 -0.51 -1.61
N GLU A 301 22.90 -0.03 -0.74
CA GLU A 301 22.73 -0.60 0.61
C GLU A 301 21.95 -1.90 0.59
N PHE A 302 20.82 -1.94 -0.08
CA PHE A 302 19.88 -3.05 0.00
C PHE A 302 19.86 -3.95 -1.24
N GLY A 303 20.44 -3.53 -2.35
CA GLY A 303 20.40 -4.29 -3.60
C GLY A 303 21.00 -5.69 -3.50
N PRO A 304 20.56 -6.61 -4.35
CA PRO A 304 19.53 -6.41 -5.38
C PRO A 304 18.12 -6.32 -4.82
N ILE A 305 17.24 -5.52 -5.46
CA ILE A 305 15.82 -5.39 -5.15
C ILE A 305 15.03 -6.19 -6.18
N ASN A 306 14.13 -7.07 -5.72
CA ASN A 306 13.40 -7.99 -6.59
C ASN A 306 12.20 -7.32 -7.28
N MET A 307 11.54 -6.37 -6.58
CA MET A 307 10.39 -5.63 -7.09
C MET A 307 10.43 -4.19 -6.59
N ALA A 308 10.14 -3.25 -7.49
CA ALA A 308 10.03 -1.83 -7.13
C ALA A 308 8.72 -1.24 -7.68
N PHE A 309 7.97 -0.58 -6.82
CA PHE A 309 6.83 0.27 -7.17
C PHE A 309 7.31 1.71 -7.13
N LEU A 310 7.41 2.32 -8.30
CA LEU A 310 7.96 3.67 -8.46
C LEU A 310 6.87 4.62 -8.94
N GLU A 311 6.84 5.82 -8.37
CA GLU A 311 6.04 6.92 -8.92
C GLU A 311 6.50 7.23 -10.34
N ASN A 312 5.54 7.44 -11.25
CA ASN A 312 5.79 7.92 -12.59
C ASN A 312 4.78 9.01 -13.01
N GLY A 313 4.11 9.61 -12.04
CA GLY A 313 3.19 10.72 -12.21
C GLY A 313 3.90 12.09 -12.14
N ALA A 314 3.13 13.17 -12.29
CA ALA A 314 3.50 14.56 -11.99
C ALA A 314 4.87 15.02 -12.53
N TYR A 315 5.28 14.53 -13.71
CA TYR A 315 6.41 15.10 -14.42
C TYR A 315 5.94 16.20 -15.34
N ASP A 316 6.23 17.45 -15.00
CA ASP A 316 6.02 18.61 -15.86
C ASP A 316 7.36 19.06 -16.45
N LYS A 317 7.32 19.53 -17.70
CA LYS A 317 8.46 20.09 -18.42
C LYS A 317 8.70 21.54 -18.01
#